data_be9548a94fa4a675ed34128cc64b94b0
#
_entry.id   be9548a94fa4a675ed34128cc64b94b0
#
_cell.length_a   1.000
_cell.length_b   1.000
_cell.length_c   1.000
_cell.angle_alpha   90.00
_cell.angle_beta   90.00
_cell.angle_gamma   90.00
#
_symmetry.space_group_name_H-M   'P 1'
#
loop_
_entity.id
_entity.type
_entity.pdbx_description
1 polymer ?
#
loop_
_entity_poly.entity_id
_entity_poly.type
_entity_poly.pdbx_seq_one_letter_code
_entity_poly.pdbx_strand_id
1 'polypeptide(L)'
;MKPSKRKSQIEKYYNVHVYRKLKTLSTLLLLSVIFVACSKKVIPVALPAASIDIQEIDFEYLHGKARLSYRDNTKEREVKANIRIHKDSVIWMTFSVIGVQGGKALINKDSITIVSTVDKEYYVFDYAELSRRFNFKIDYFVIQNAMLGNLVMPKSPDNKIASNEVYNQLNQQQGSVSIKNQINKTTKKLEQVELNETTTGNSLKIDYADFQPVGDKLFPYKSVIDILYKSVKGLVNNTIVIEYNKAEVGDKELRFPFKIPHRYDRR
;
A
#
# COMPACT_ATOMS: atom_id res chain seq x y z
N MET A 1 -36.15 100.28 -18.80
CA MET A 1 -36.45 98.99 -19.48
C MET A 1 -36.26 97.86 -18.47
N LYS A 2 -37.33 97.16 -18.10
CA LYS A 2 -37.27 96.02 -17.16
C LYS A 2 -36.87 94.79 -17.89
N PRO A 3 -35.85 94.00 -17.43
CA PRO A 3 -35.51 92.77 -18.07
C PRO A 3 -36.60 91.69 -17.89
N SER A 4 -36.87 91.02 -18.99
CA SER A 4 -37.98 90.15 -19.23
C SER A 4 -38.03 88.97 -18.22
N LYS A 5 -39.15 88.74 -17.57
CA LYS A 5 -39.45 87.63 -16.67
C LYS A 5 -39.21 86.23 -17.31
N ARG A 6 -38.97 86.19 -18.62
CA ARG A 6 -38.72 84.93 -19.40
C ARG A 6 -37.31 84.32 -19.18
N LYS A 7 -36.31 85.18 -18.94
CA LYS A 7 -34.92 84.71 -18.70
C LYS A 7 -34.77 84.04 -17.33
N SER A 8 -35.46 84.54 -16.31
CA SER A 8 -35.38 83.97 -14.93
C SER A 8 -36.07 82.58 -14.82
N GLN A 9 -37.09 82.34 -15.64
CA GLN A 9 -37.77 81.00 -15.65
C GLN A 9 -36.95 79.98 -16.35
N ILE A 10 -36.22 80.30 -17.37
CA ILE A 10 -35.34 79.35 -18.12
C ILE A 10 -34.13 78.97 -17.26
N GLU A 11 -33.52 79.91 -16.54
CA GLU A 11 -32.39 79.59 -15.63
C GLU A 11 -32.83 78.68 -14.44
N LYS A 12 -34.01 78.89 -13.90
CA LYS A 12 -34.56 78.02 -12.86
C LYS A 12 -34.83 76.63 -13.39
N TYR A 13 -35.28 76.45 -14.62
CA TYR A 13 -35.57 75.15 -15.21
C TYR A 13 -34.24 74.38 -15.54
N TYR A 14 -33.23 75.12 -15.96
CA TYR A 14 -31.90 74.53 -16.26
C TYR A 14 -31.19 74.04 -14.96
N ASN A 15 -31.24 74.88 -13.92
CA ASN A 15 -30.59 74.52 -12.67
C ASN A 15 -31.29 73.37 -11.96
N VAL A 16 -32.62 73.28 -12.01
CA VAL A 16 -33.36 72.13 -11.43
C VAL A 16 -33.06 70.81 -12.19
N HIS A 17 -32.93 70.86 -13.52
CA HIS A 17 -32.68 69.68 -14.32
C HIS A 17 -31.25 69.23 -14.18
N VAL A 18 -30.27 70.12 -14.09
CA VAL A 18 -28.87 69.82 -13.83
C VAL A 18 -28.65 69.20 -12.45
N TYR A 19 -29.27 69.78 -11.45
CA TYR A 19 -29.25 69.25 -10.07
C TYR A 19 -29.90 67.88 -9.93
N ARG A 20 -30.94 67.62 -10.69
CA ARG A 20 -31.64 66.33 -10.67
C ARG A 20 -30.78 65.25 -11.36
N LYS A 21 -30.12 65.55 -12.47
CA LYS A 21 -29.17 64.64 -13.15
C LYS A 21 -27.90 64.45 -12.34
N LEU A 22 -27.41 65.45 -11.62
CA LEU A 22 -26.25 65.32 -10.77
C LEU A 22 -26.54 64.41 -9.54
N LYS A 23 -27.73 64.54 -8.94
CA LYS A 23 -28.19 63.66 -7.85
C LYS A 23 -28.35 62.20 -8.30
N THR A 24 -28.96 61.99 -9.47
CA THR A 24 -29.08 60.60 -10.01
C THR A 24 -27.76 59.99 -10.38
N LEU A 25 -26.82 60.77 -10.90
CA LEU A 25 -25.47 60.29 -11.19
C LEU A 25 -24.68 59.98 -9.93
N SER A 26 -24.79 60.80 -8.88
CA SER A 26 -24.19 60.60 -7.55
C SER A 26 -24.74 59.35 -6.85
N THR A 27 -26.07 59.10 -6.91
CA THR A 27 -26.70 57.91 -6.33
C THR A 27 -26.32 56.64 -7.11
N LEU A 28 -26.16 56.71 -8.45
CA LEU A 28 -25.70 55.57 -9.25
C LEU A 28 -24.24 55.24 -8.96
N LEU A 29 -23.38 56.24 -8.75
CA LEU A 29 -21.98 56.06 -8.39
C LEU A 29 -21.81 55.47 -6.98
N LEU A 30 -22.68 55.87 -6.02
CA LEU A 30 -22.68 55.33 -4.66
C LEU A 30 -23.15 53.87 -4.63
N LEU A 31 -24.10 53.48 -5.49
CA LEU A 31 -24.58 52.10 -5.59
C LEU A 31 -23.52 51.15 -6.22
N SER A 32 -22.67 51.68 -7.12
CA SER A 32 -21.61 50.85 -7.76
C SER A 32 -20.47 50.49 -6.81
N VAL A 33 -20.23 51.24 -5.75
CA VAL A 33 -19.19 50.99 -4.75
C VAL A 33 -19.57 49.83 -3.80
N ILE A 34 -20.87 49.56 -3.63
CA ILE A 34 -21.36 48.53 -2.71
C ILE A 34 -21.16 47.11 -3.28
N PHE A 35 -21.01 46.94 -4.61
CA PHE A 35 -20.80 45.64 -5.25
C PHE A 35 -19.34 45.16 -5.29
N VAL A 36 -18.35 45.95 -4.89
CA VAL A 36 -16.95 45.60 -4.91
C VAL A 36 -16.45 45.00 -3.58
N ALA A 37 -17.24 45.00 -2.53
CA ALA A 37 -16.82 44.55 -1.22
C ALA A 37 -17.54 43.25 -0.84
N CYS A 38 -17.16 42.13 -1.40
CA CYS A 38 -17.20 40.79 -0.80
C CYS A 38 -16.85 39.70 -1.82
N SER A 39 -15.68 39.76 -2.44
CA SER A 39 -15.04 38.52 -2.88
C SER A 39 -14.19 38.00 -1.71
N LYS A 40 -14.81 37.31 -0.77
CA LYS A 40 -14.05 36.41 0.11
C LYS A 40 -13.32 35.46 -0.82
N LYS A 41 -12.00 35.64 -0.96
CA LYS A 41 -11.13 34.56 -1.48
C LYS A 41 -11.38 33.36 -0.58
N VAL A 42 -12.21 32.44 -1.03
CA VAL A 42 -12.27 31.10 -0.46
C VAL A 42 -10.89 30.52 -0.76
N ILE A 43 -9.98 30.61 0.21
CA ILE A 43 -8.75 29.83 0.18
C ILE A 43 -9.28 28.39 0.26
N PRO A 44 -9.08 27.55 -0.77
CA PRO A 44 -9.44 26.15 -0.64
C PRO A 44 -8.59 25.61 0.51
N VAL A 45 -9.22 25.35 1.65
CA VAL A 45 -8.61 24.54 2.71
C VAL A 45 -8.44 23.18 2.06
N ALA A 46 -7.21 22.86 1.68
CA ALA A 46 -6.89 21.50 1.27
C ALA A 46 -7.28 20.62 2.45
N LEU A 47 -8.36 19.86 2.27
CA LEU A 47 -8.71 18.82 3.23
C LEU A 47 -7.47 17.95 3.38
N PRO A 48 -7.01 17.66 4.61
CA PRO A 48 -5.86 16.77 4.78
C PRO A 48 -6.16 15.49 4.00
N ALA A 49 -5.20 15.07 3.16
CA ALA A 49 -5.33 13.84 2.39
C ALA A 49 -5.76 12.75 3.37
N ALA A 50 -6.88 12.07 3.08
CA ALA A 50 -7.44 11.08 3.98
C ALA A 50 -6.33 10.08 4.33
N SER A 51 -5.86 10.10 5.57
CA SER A 51 -4.82 9.19 6.04
C SER A 51 -5.47 7.89 6.45
N ILE A 52 -5.07 6.79 5.81
CA ILE A 52 -5.45 5.46 6.29
C ILE A 52 -4.58 5.10 7.48
N ASP A 53 -5.24 4.79 8.61
CA ASP A 53 -4.60 4.20 9.77
C ASP A 53 -4.41 2.69 9.53
N ILE A 54 -3.14 2.24 9.57
CA ILE A 54 -2.76 0.83 9.37
C ILE A 54 -1.87 0.43 10.53
N GLN A 55 -2.29 -0.59 11.25
CA GLN A 55 -1.50 -1.16 12.35
C GLN A 55 -0.59 -2.25 11.81
N GLU A 56 0.63 -1.90 11.51
CA GLU A 56 1.69 -2.83 11.15
C GLU A 56 2.28 -3.48 12.41
N ILE A 57 2.73 -4.74 12.27
CA ILE A 57 3.45 -5.40 13.36
C ILE A 57 4.90 -4.89 13.39
N ASP A 58 5.38 -4.59 14.57
CA ASP A 58 6.75 -4.16 14.84
C ASP A 58 7.36 -5.02 15.96
N PHE A 59 8.63 -5.41 15.80
CA PHE A 59 9.36 -6.27 16.72
C PHE A 59 10.86 -6.26 16.38
N GLU A 60 11.70 -6.71 17.25
CA GLU A 60 13.11 -6.97 16.95
C GLU A 60 13.30 -8.39 16.41
N TYR A 61 12.78 -9.39 17.10
CA TYR A 61 12.81 -10.80 16.70
C TYR A 61 11.42 -11.41 16.68
N LEU A 62 11.15 -12.24 15.66
CA LEU A 62 9.96 -13.09 15.60
C LEU A 62 10.39 -14.55 15.45
N HIS A 63 9.76 -15.42 16.24
CA HIS A 63 9.86 -16.87 16.12
C HIS A 63 8.49 -17.46 15.87
N GLY A 64 8.33 -18.21 14.78
CA GLY A 64 7.10 -18.85 14.39
C GLY A 64 7.26 -20.34 14.06
N LYS A 65 6.22 -21.11 14.33
CA LYS A 65 6.03 -22.47 13.81
C LYS A 65 4.79 -22.45 12.93
N ALA A 66 4.92 -22.94 11.71
CA ALA A 66 3.84 -22.91 10.73
C ALA A 66 3.77 -24.21 9.93
N ARG A 67 2.60 -24.43 9.35
CA ARG A 67 2.40 -25.35 8.25
C ARG A 67 2.47 -24.55 6.96
N LEU A 68 3.26 -25.02 5.99
CA LEU A 68 3.35 -24.45 4.66
C LEU A 68 2.82 -25.47 3.67
N SER A 69 1.79 -25.07 2.91
CA SER A 69 1.30 -25.89 1.79
C SER A 69 1.62 -25.14 0.49
N TYR A 70 2.18 -25.84 -0.45
CA TYR A 70 2.45 -25.35 -1.80
C TYR A 70 1.68 -26.21 -2.80
N ARG A 71 0.95 -25.56 -3.69
CA ARG A 71 0.23 -26.21 -4.78
C ARG A 71 0.54 -25.48 -6.10
N ASP A 72 0.90 -26.25 -7.09
CA ASP A 72 0.95 -25.83 -8.48
C ASP A 72 -0.07 -26.60 -9.33
N ASN A 73 -0.04 -26.44 -10.64
CA ASN A 73 -0.97 -27.11 -11.55
C ASN A 73 -0.89 -28.65 -11.50
N THR A 74 0.14 -29.24 -10.89
CA THR A 74 0.44 -30.67 -10.95
C THR A 74 0.66 -31.35 -9.62
N LYS A 75 1.05 -30.61 -8.59
CA LYS A 75 1.51 -31.15 -7.30
C LYS A 75 1.04 -30.29 -6.13
N GLU A 76 0.78 -30.96 -5.03
CA GLU A 76 0.59 -30.35 -3.73
C GLU A 76 1.62 -30.94 -2.75
N ARG A 77 2.21 -30.07 -1.94
CA ARG A 77 3.20 -30.45 -0.93
C ARG A 77 2.93 -29.68 0.35
N GLU A 78 3.02 -30.38 1.46
CA GLU A 78 2.90 -29.78 2.79
C GLU A 78 4.18 -30.05 3.60
N VAL A 79 4.65 -29.02 4.29
CA VAL A 79 5.80 -29.11 5.19
C VAL A 79 5.54 -28.35 6.49
N LYS A 80 6.15 -28.78 7.58
CA LYS A 80 6.25 -27.96 8.80
C LYS A 80 7.44 -27.02 8.67
N ALA A 81 7.22 -25.74 8.99
CA ALA A 81 8.26 -24.73 8.98
C ALA A 81 8.53 -24.21 10.40
N ASN A 82 9.81 -23.99 10.70
CA ASN A 82 10.25 -23.16 11.80
C ASN A 82 10.81 -21.88 11.18
N ILE A 83 10.24 -20.74 11.55
CA ILE A 83 10.52 -19.44 10.96
C ILE A 83 11.12 -18.54 12.04
N ARG A 84 12.24 -17.89 11.71
CA ARG A 84 12.85 -16.87 12.55
C ARG A 84 13.10 -15.64 11.72
N ILE A 85 12.74 -14.48 12.25
CA ILE A 85 12.97 -13.18 11.61
C ILE A 85 13.72 -12.30 12.59
N HIS A 86 14.84 -11.72 12.14
CA HIS A 86 15.37 -10.50 12.69
C HIS A 86 14.93 -9.38 11.78
N LYS A 87 14.08 -8.51 12.28
CA LYS A 87 13.44 -7.47 11.49
C LYS A 87 14.48 -6.65 10.71
N ASP A 88 14.16 -6.36 9.47
CA ASP A 88 14.96 -5.57 8.54
C ASP A 88 16.38 -6.12 8.29
N SER A 89 16.62 -7.39 8.61
CA SER A 89 17.92 -8.04 8.48
C SER A 89 17.84 -9.39 7.78
N VAL A 90 17.15 -10.36 8.37
CA VAL A 90 17.16 -11.75 7.88
C VAL A 90 15.89 -12.51 8.23
N ILE A 91 15.39 -13.32 7.29
CA ILE A 91 14.38 -14.34 7.52
C ILE A 91 15.05 -15.70 7.29
N TRP A 92 14.94 -16.54 8.28
CA TRP A 92 15.49 -17.90 8.26
C TRP A 92 14.39 -18.92 8.48
N MET A 93 14.41 -19.97 7.68
CA MET A 93 13.41 -21.03 7.77
C MET A 93 14.06 -22.40 7.68
N THR A 94 13.51 -23.37 8.41
CA THR A 94 13.75 -24.80 8.17
C THR A 94 12.44 -25.50 7.88
N PHE A 95 12.51 -26.46 6.98
CA PHE A 95 11.37 -27.25 6.53
C PHE A 95 11.53 -28.69 6.94
N SER A 96 10.46 -29.32 7.43
CA SER A 96 10.47 -30.73 7.81
C SER A 96 9.20 -31.45 7.38
N VAL A 97 9.35 -32.73 7.02
CA VAL A 97 8.25 -33.65 6.70
C VAL A 97 8.40 -34.85 7.66
N ILE A 98 7.34 -35.17 8.42
CA ILE A 98 7.34 -36.28 9.40
C ILE A 98 8.57 -36.23 10.34
N GLY A 99 8.93 -35.03 10.79
CA GLY A 99 10.06 -34.84 11.72
C GLY A 99 11.45 -34.86 11.09
N VAL A 100 11.58 -35.19 9.82
CA VAL A 100 12.86 -35.18 9.10
C VAL A 100 13.05 -33.84 8.40
N GLN A 101 14.19 -33.19 8.60
CA GLN A 101 14.50 -31.92 7.94
C GLN A 101 14.73 -32.15 6.44
N GLY A 102 13.82 -31.56 5.63
CA GLY A 102 13.87 -31.64 4.16
C GLY A 102 14.56 -30.45 3.48
N GLY A 103 14.74 -29.34 4.20
CA GLY A 103 15.35 -28.15 3.62
C GLY A 103 15.46 -26.98 4.59
N LYS A 104 16.02 -25.90 4.09
CA LYS A 104 16.11 -24.61 4.79
C LYS A 104 16.18 -23.46 3.80
N ALA A 105 15.79 -22.28 4.24
CA ALA A 105 15.91 -21.05 3.47
C ALA A 105 16.53 -19.93 4.30
N LEU A 106 17.25 -19.06 3.61
CA LEU A 106 17.74 -17.79 4.13
C LEU A 106 17.35 -16.69 3.15
N ILE A 107 16.67 -15.69 3.65
CA ILE A 107 16.29 -14.50 2.91
C ILE A 107 16.94 -13.32 3.62
N ASN A 108 17.83 -12.63 2.94
CA ASN A 108 18.50 -11.44 3.45
C ASN A 108 18.44 -10.31 2.43
N LYS A 109 19.13 -9.21 2.66
CA LYS A 109 19.09 -8.03 1.76
C LYS A 109 19.69 -8.29 0.38
N ASP A 110 20.48 -9.34 0.22
CA ASP A 110 21.20 -9.65 -1.03
C ASP A 110 20.44 -10.65 -1.90
N SER A 111 19.85 -11.68 -1.29
CA SER A 111 19.29 -12.82 -2.03
C SER A 111 18.30 -13.65 -1.20
N ILE A 112 17.61 -14.55 -1.91
CA ILE A 112 16.86 -15.66 -1.33
C ILE A 112 17.63 -16.93 -1.65
N THR A 113 18.13 -17.62 -0.63
CA THR A 113 18.79 -18.91 -0.80
C THR A 113 17.93 -20.02 -0.21
N ILE A 114 17.63 -21.05 -1.02
CA ILE A 114 16.88 -22.23 -0.60
C ILE A 114 17.76 -23.46 -0.78
N VAL A 115 17.85 -24.30 0.24
CA VAL A 115 18.62 -25.53 0.23
C VAL A 115 17.66 -26.72 0.39
N SER A 116 17.63 -27.62 -0.58
CA SER A 116 16.98 -28.93 -0.47
C SER A 116 17.98 -29.94 0.06
N THR A 117 17.72 -30.52 1.24
CA THR A 117 18.57 -31.59 1.78
C THR A 117 18.22 -32.94 1.17
N VAL A 118 17.02 -33.09 0.65
CA VAL A 118 16.54 -34.29 -0.02
C VAL A 118 17.21 -34.47 -1.39
N ASP A 119 17.17 -33.39 -2.20
CA ASP A 119 17.73 -33.42 -3.57
C ASP A 119 19.23 -33.11 -3.59
N LYS A 120 19.81 -32.67 -2.46
CA LYS A 120 21.18 -32.18 -2.34
C LYS A 120 21.50 -31.04 -3.28
N GLU A 121 20.54 -30.12 -3.42
CA GLU A 121 20.63 -28.99 -4.32
C GLU A 121 20.37 -27.68 -3.55
N TYR A 122 20.79 -26.56 -4.13
CA TYR A 122 20.43 -25.23 -3.62
C TYR A 122 20.15 -24.28 -4.76
N TYR A 123 19.27 -23.32 -4.46
CA TYR A 123 18.81 -22.27 -5.36
C TYR A 123 19.14 -20.92 -4.75
N VAL A 124 19.62 -19.99 -5.57
CA VAL A 124 19.85 -18.60 -5.18
C VAL A 124 19.10 -17.72 -6.14
N PHE A 125 18.17 -16.94 -5.60
CA PHE A 125 17.36 -16.01 -6.38
C PHE A 125 17.85 -14.60 -6.11
N ASP A 126 18.14 -13.90 -7.19
CA ASP A 126 18.48 -12.47 -7.21
C ASP A 126 17.19 -11.64 -7.24
N TYR A 127 17.13 -10.60 -6.42
CA TYR A 127 16.00 -9.68 -6.39
C TYR A 127 15.80 -8.91 -7.70
N ALA A 128 16.88 -8.59 -8.41
CA ALA A 128 16.78 -7.93 -9.71
C ALA A 128 16.12 -8.85 -10.76
N GLU A 129 16.42 -10.14 -10.75
CA GLU A 129 15.77 -11.13 -11.62
C GLU A 129 14.28 -11.27 -11.27
N LEU A 130 13.97 -11.42 -9.98
CA LEU A 130 12.58 -11.49 -9.53
C LEU A 130 11.80 -10.23 -9.91
N SER A 131 12.40 -9.06 -9.73
CA SER A 131 11.78 -7.78 -10.08
C SER A 131 11.49 -7.68 -11.58
N ARG A 132 12.43 -8.13 -12.43
CA ARG A 132 12.20 -8.18 -13.89
C ARG A 132 11.09 -9.16 -14.27
N ARG A 133 11.05 -10.34 -13.63
CA ARG A 133 10.03 -11.37 -13.90
C ARG A 133 8.61 -10.90 -13.60
N PHE A 134 8.43 -10.16 -12.53
CA PHE A 134 7.12 -9.68 -12.08
C PHE A 134 6.84 -8.23 -12.47
N ASN A 135 7.81 -7.55 -13.11
CA ASN A 135 7.74 -6.12 -13.46
C ASN A 135 7.38 -5.21 -12.27
N PHE A 136 7.77 -5.64 -11.09
CA PHE A 136 7.54 -4.98 -9.81
C PHE A 136 8.83 -5.02 -9.00
N LYS A 137 9.19 -3.91 -8.35
CA LYS A 137 10.39 -3.89 -7.49
C LYS A 137 10.19 -4.83 -6.30
N ILE A 138 10.92 -5.93 -6.32
CA ILE A 138 10.98 -6.91 -5.22
C ILE A 138 12.32 -6.75 -4.54
N ASP A 139 12.32 -6.61 -3.24
CA ASP A 139 13.50 -6.62 -2.37
C ASP A 139 13.17 -7.37 -1.07
N TYR A 140 14.12 -7.41 -0.16
CA TYR A 140 13.95 -8.02 1.16
C TYR A 140 12.71 -7.47 1.91
N PHE A 141 12.50 -6.14 1.87
CA PHE A 141 11.42 -5.51 2.62
C PHE A 141 10.05 -5.87 2.07
N VAL A 142 9.91 -5.99 0.75
CA VAL A 142 8.66 -6.46 0.11
C VAL A 142 8.31 -7.86 0.62
N ILE A 143 9.29 -8.77 0.68
CA ILE A 143 9.05 -10.15 1.15
C ILE A 143 8.74 -10.17 2.64
N GLN A 144 9.53 -9.45 3.45
CA GLN A 144 9.28 -9.36 4.88
C GLN A 144 7.87 -8.83 5.16
N ASN A 145 7.50 -7.73 4.52
CA ASN A 145 6.19 -7.11 4.71
C ASN A 145 5.05 -8.02 4.27
N ALA A 146 5.19 -8.71 3.14
CA ALA A 146 4.22 -9.70 2.68
C ALA A 146 4.04 -10.85 3.68
N MET A 147 5.12 -11.32 4.32
CA MET A 147 5.03 -12.37 5.34
C MET A 147 4.40 -11.90 6.65
N LEU A 148 4.48 -10.61 6.94
CA LEU A 148 4.00 -10.02 8.19
C LEU A 148 2.56 -9.46 8.11
N GLY A 149 1.98 -9.37 6.91
CA GLY A 149 0.71 -8.67 6.69
C GLY A 149 0.85 -7.14 6.81
N ASN A 150 2.00 -6.61 6.46
CA ASN A 150 2.29 -5.19 6.36
C ASN A 150 2.20 -4.72 4.91
N LEU A 151 2.17 -3.41 4.66
CA LEU A 151 2.17 -2.86 3.30
C LEU A 151 3.44 -3.24 2.54
N VAL A 152 3.30 -3.86 1.38
CA VAL A 152 4.43 -4.22 0.50
C VAL A 152 5.08 -3.00 -0.18
N MET A 153 4.35 -1.89 -0.23
CA MET A 153 4.85 -0.61 -0.75
C MET A 153 4.46 0.51 0.23
N PRO A 154 5.39 1.41 0.60
CA PRO A 154 5.11 2.51 1.52
C PRO A 154 3.99 3.42 1.01
N LYS A 155 3.26 4.03 1.93
CA LYS A 155 2.25 5.04 1.60
C LYS A 155 2.91 6.28 0.97
N SER A 156 2.22 6.86 -0.02
CA SER A 156 2.59 8.12 -0.67
C SER A 156 1.38 9.06 -0.70
N PRO A 157 1.59 10.39 -0.69
CA PRO A 157 0.52 11.37 -0.84
C PRO A 157 -0.32 11.19 -2.11
N ASP A 158 0.28 10.63 -3.17
CA ASP A 158 -0.39 10.38 -4.46
C ASP A 158 -1.28 9.14 -4.46
N ASN A 159 -1.29 8.38 -3.37
CA ASN A 159 -2.10 7.17 -3.29
C ASN A 159 -3.60 7.52 -3.22
N LYS A 160 -4.41 6.80 -3.97
CA LYS A 160 -5.86 6.98 -3.99
C LYS A 160 -6.50 6.10 -2.92
N ILE A 161 -7.39 6.71 -2.14
CA ILE A 161 -8.12 6.02 -1.09
C ILE A 161 -9.59 5.94 -1.50
N ALA A 162 -10.15 4.74 -1.44
CA ALA A 162 -11.57 4.48 -1.50
C ALA A 162 -12.02 3.83 -0.18
N SER A 163 -13.31 3.92 0.12
CA SER A 163 -13.85 3.38 1.38
C SER A 163 -15.22 2.77 1.14
N ASN A 164 -15.50 1.64 1.77
CA ASN A 164 -16.84 1.08 1.93
C ASN A 164 -17.16 0.91 3.42
N GLU A 165 -18.20 0.18 3.77
CA GLU A 165 -18.60 -0.01 5.17
C GLU A 165 -17.53 -0.72 6.01
N VAL A 166 -16.83 -1.71 5.45
CA VAL A 166 -15.90 -2.61 6.16
C VAL A 166 -14.45 -2.20 5.95
N TYR A 167 -14.08 -1.78 4.72
CA TYR A 167 -12.70 -1.57 4.32
C TYR A 167 -12.39 -0.14 3.92
N ASN A 168 -11.16 0.28 4.21
CA ASN A 168 -10.46 1.30 3.46
C ASN A 168 -9.62 0.60 2.39
N GLN A 169 -9.72 1.03 1.15
CA GLN A 169 -8.91 0.54 0.03
C GLN A 169 -7.83 1.56 -0.32
N LEU A 170 -6.58 1.18 -0.17
CA LEU A 170 -5.42 1.95 -0.61
C LEU A 170 -4.99 1.47 -2.00
N ASN A 171 -5.10 2.35 -3.00
CA ASN A 171 -4.69 2.06 -4.37
C ASN A 171 -3.35 2.75 -4.64
N GLN A 172 -2.38 1.95 -5.07
CA GLN A 172 -1.02 2.37 -5.36
C GLN A 172 -0.65 1.94 -6.78
N GLN A 173 0.36 2.59 -7.37
CA GLN A 173 0.83 2.28 -8.70
C GLN A 173 2.36 2.27 -8.73
N GLN A 174 2.95 1.26 -9.35
CA GLN A 174 4.37 1.20 -9.64
C GLN A 174 4.59 0.74 -11.08
N GLY A 175 4.93 1.67 -11.97
CA GLY A 175 5.01 1.38 -13.40
C GLY A 175 3.68 0.85 -13.95
N SER A 176 3.71 -0.32 -14.58
CA SER A 176 2.53 -1.04 -15.09
C SER A 176 1.80 -1.89 -14.03
N VAL A 177 2.30 -1.92 -12.79
CA VAL A 177 1.67 -2.70 -11.71
C VAL A 177 0.74 -1.84 -10.88
N SER A 178 -0.54 -2.21 -10.84
CA SER A 178 -1.53 -1.67 -9.91
C SER A 178 -1.55 -2.51 -8.63
N ILE A 179 -1.61 -1.84 -7.48
CA ILE A 179 -1.65 -2.49 -6.17
C ILE A 179 -2.90 -2.02 -5.44
N LYS A 180 -3.73 -2.94 -5.00
CA LYS A 180 -4.89 -2.68 -4.15
C LYS A 180 -4.66 -3.32 -2.79
N ASN A 181 -4.79 -2.53 -1.75
CA ASN A 181 -4.69 -2.99 -0.38
C ASN A 181 -6.04 -2.79 0.30
N GLN A 182 -6.61 -3.83 0.90
CA GLN A 182 -7.84 -3.75 1.69
C GLN A 182 -7.50 -3.77 3.17
N ILE A 183 -7.78 -2.66 3.84
CA ILE A 183 -7.51 -2.46 5.26
C ILE A 183 -8.83 -2.45 6.01
N ASN A 184 -9.02 -3.38 6.93
CA ASN A 184 -10.21 -3.45 7.76
C ASN A 184 -10.29 -2.22 8.68
N LYS A 185 -11.44 -1.55 8.69
CA LYS A 185 -11.65 -0.31 9.44
C LYS A 185 -11.64 -0.49 10.95
N THR A 186 -12.05 -1.67 11.42
CA THR A 186 -12.12 -1.98 12.85
C THR A 186 -10.76 -2.40 13.39
N THR A 187 -10.13 -3.38 12.76
CA THR A 187 -8.85 -3.95 13.23
C THR A 187 -7.63 -3.15 12.77
N LYS A 188 -7.81 -2.26 11.77
CA LYS A 188 -6.73 -1.52 11.10
C LYS A 188 -5.69 -2.44 10.44
N LYS A 189 -6.02 -3.71 10.25
CA LYS A 189 -5.13 -4.70 9.62
C LYS A 189 -5.34 -4.76 8.12
N LEU A 190 -4.25 -4.99 7.41
CA LEU A 190 -4.27 -5.35 6.00
C LEU A 190 -4.81 -6.78 5.88
N GLU A 191 -5.96 -6.94 5.21
CA GLU A 191 -6.58 -8.26 5.00
C GLU A 191 -6.37 -8.80 3.60
N GLN A 192 -6.13 -7.92 2.61
CA GLN A 192 -5.86 -8.36 1.25
C GLN A 192 -4.90 -7.40 0.54
N VAL A 193 -4.02 -7.98 -0.27
CA VAL A 193 -3.18 -7.28 -1.25
C VAL A 193 -3.39 -7.91 -2.61
N GLU A 194 -3.66 -7.10 -3.63
CA GLU A 194 -3.70 -7.54 -5.03
C GLU A 194 -2.72 -6.72 -5.85
N LEU A 195 -1.78 -7.39 -6.51
CA LEU A 195 -0.90 -6.81 -7.50
C LEU A 195 -1.31 -7.34 -8.89
N ASN A 196 -1.58 -6.42 -9.82
CA ASN A 196 -1.92 -6.77 -11.18
C ASN A 196 -1.00 -6.03 -12.16
N GLU A 197 -0.22 -6.78 -12.92
CA GLU A 197 0.65 -6.25 -13.97
C GLU A 197 -0.12 -6.23 -15.29
N THR A 198 -0.32 -5.04 -15.85
CA THR A 198 -1.24 -4.82 -16.99
C THR A 198 -0.69 -5.27 -18.32
N THR A 199 0.64 -5.37 -18.48
CA THR A 199 1.29 -5.70 -19.76
C THR A 199 1.32 -7.21 -20.01
N THR A 200 1.61 -8.00 -18.98
CA THR A 200 1.75 -9.46 -19.08
C THR A 200 0.52 -10.23 -18.59
N GLY A 201 -0.31 -9.57 -17.77
CA GLY A 201 -1.40 -10.19 -17.03
C GLY A 201 -0.93 -11.01 -15.83
N ASN A 202 0.32 -10.86 -15.40
CA ASN A 202 0.80 -11.48 -14.17
C ASN A 202 0.09 -10.86 -12.97
N SER A 203 -0.24 -11.68 -11.99
CA SER A 203 -0.87 -11.18 -10.76
C SER A 203 -0.36 -11.93 -9.53
N LEU A 204 -0.44 -11.23 -8.41
CA LEU A 204 -0.21 -11.79 -7.09
C LEU A 204 -1.33 -11.31 -6.18
N LYS A 205 -1.96 -12.24 -5.47
CA LYS A 205 -2.95 -11.93 -4.44
C LYS A 205 -2.51 -12.54 -3.14
N ILE A 206 -2.62 -11.80 -2.05
CA ILE A 206 -2.38 -12.28 -0.69
C ILE A 206 -3.63 -11.98 0.13
N ASP A 207 -4.23 -13.02 0.69
CA ASP A 207 -5.30 -12.90 1.68
C ASP A 207 -4.74 -13.24 3.06
N TYR A 208 -4.98 -12.36 4.03
CA TYR A 208 -4.59 -12.54 5.43
C TYR A 208 -5.83 -12.78 6.27
N ALA A 209 -5.77 -13.77 7.15
CA ALA A 209 -6.87 -14.17 8.01
C ALA A 209 -6.37 -14.68 9.36
N ASP A 210 -7.31 -15.03 10.23
CA ASP A 210 -7.05 -15.59 11.56
C ASP A 210 -6.07 -14.71 12.37
N PHE A 211 -6.43 -13.44 12.50
CA PHE A 211 -5.61 -12.47 13.23
C PHE A 211 -5.66 -12.75 14.74
N GLN A 212 -4.49 -13.02 15.31
CA GLN A 212 -4.35 -13.32 16.74
C GLN A 212 -3.34 -12.34 17.38
N PRO A 213 -3.48 -12.06 18.69
CA PRO A 213 -2.53 -11.23 19.41
C PRO A 213 -1.13 -11.86 19.45
N VAL A 214 -0.11 -11.08 19.04
CA VAL A 214 1.30 -11.41 19.17
C VAL A 214 2.01 -10.18 19.70
N GLY A 215 2.44 -10.21 20.97
CA GLY A 215 2.80 -9.00 21.70
C GLY A 215 1.59 -8.09 21.88
N ASP A 216 1.74 -6.83 21.54
CA ASP A 216 0.68 -5.81 21.61
C ASP A 216 -0.07 -5.59 20.29
N LYS A 217 0.22 -6.40 19.26
CA LYS A 217 -0.33 -6.27 17.90
C LYS A 217 -1.07 -7.52 17.45
N LEU A 218 -1.93 -7.35 16.47
CA LEU A 218 -2.54 -8.44 15.73
C LEU A 218 -1.60 -8.92 14.62
N PHE A 219 -1.42 -10.23 14.52
CA PHE A 219 -0.61 -10.92 13.53
C PHE A 219 -1.48 -11.92 12.76
N PRO A 220 -1.36 -12.03 11.41
CA PRO A 220 -2.13 -13.00 10.64
C PRO A 220 -1.58 -14.41 10.86
N TYR A 221 -2.40 -15.30 11.43
CA TYR A 221 -2.03 -16.71 11.56
C TYR A 221 -2.26 -17.50 10.28
N LYS A 222 -3.01 -16.96 9.34
CA LYS A 222 -3.21 -17.54 8.02
C LYS A 222 -2.93 -16.53 6.92
N SER A 223 -2.13 -16.95 5.94
CA SER A 223 -1.89 -16.21 4.70
C SER A 223 -2.05 -17.14 3.52
N VAL A 224 -2.82 -16.73 2.51
CA VAL A 224 -2.97 -17.44 1.24
C VAL A 224 -2.37 -16.55 0.15
N ILE A 225 -1.37 -17.05 -0.55
CA ILE A 225 -0.65 -16.33 -1.60
C ILE A 225 -0.90 -17.04 -2.92
N ASP A 226 -1.65 -16.41 -3.81
CA ASP A 226 -1.90 -16.87 -5.17
C ASP A 226 -1.03 -16.08 -6.15
N ILE A 227 -0.26 -16.80 -6.95
CA ILE A 227 0.68 -16.24 -7.93
C ILE A 227 0.32 -16.78 -9.30
N LEU A 228 -0.12 -15.88 -10.18
CA LEU A 228 -0.40 -16.19 -11.57
C LEU A 228 0.65 -15.50 -12.44
N TYR A 229 1.41 -16.28 -13.21
CA TYR A 229 2.40 -15.68 -14.11
C TYR A 229 2.57 -16.47 -15.40
N LYS A 230 2.93 -15.76 -16.46
CA LYS A 230 3.21 -16.33 -17.76
C LYS A 230 4.66 -16.79 -17.83
N SER A 231 4.88 -18.10 -18.00
CA SER A 231 6.18 -18.68 -18.22
C SER A 231 6.36 -19.11 -19.69
N VAL A 232 7.57 -19.51 -20.07
CA VAL A 232 7.85 -20.10 -21.40
C VAL A 232 7.07 -21.41 -21.65
N LYS A 233 6.59 -22.07 -20.60
CA LYS A 233 5.80 -23.31 -20.65
C LYS A 233 4.29 -23.06 -20.55
N GLY A 234 3.83 -21.81 -20.56
CA GLY A 234 2.45 -21.41 -20.42
C GLY A 234 2.12 -20.70 -19.10
N LEU A 235 0.84 -20.59 -18.81
CA LEU A 235 0.35 -19.95 -17.61
C LEU A 235 0.57 -20.84 -16.38
N VAL A 236 1.24 -20.32 -15.37
CA VAL A 236 1.50 -21.01 -14.10
C VAL A 236 0.68 -20.36 -13.00
N ASN A 237 -0.05 -21.18 -12.26
CA ASN A 237 -0.79 -20.78 -11.08
C ASN A 237 -0.24 -21.53 -9.87
N ASN A 238 0.33 -20.78 -8.94
CA ASN A 238 0.88 -21.32 -7.69
C ASN A 238 0.11 -20.74 -6.51
N THR A 239 -0.30 -21.61 -5.60
CA THR A 239 -0.87 -21.20 -4.30
C THR A 239 0.08 -21.63 -3.19
N ILE A 240 0.40 -20.70 -2.29
CA ILE A 240 1.15 -20.97 -1.05
C ILE A 240 0.24 -20.61 0.11
N VAL A 241 0.04 -21.55 1.03
CA VAL A 241 -0.69 -21.30 2.27
C VAL A 241 0.29 -21.40 3.43
N ILE A 242 0.27 -20.39 4.29
CA ILE A 242 1.05 -20.34 5.53
C ILE A 242 0.05 -20.32 6.68
N GLU A 243 0.09 -21.33 7.53
CA GLU A 243 -0.76 -21.43 8.74
C GLU A 243 0.14 -21.54 9.97
N TYR A 244 0.19 -20.47 10.76
CA TYR A 244 0.95 -20.47 12.00
C TYR A 244 0.22 -21.27 13.07
N ASN A 245 0.97 -22.13 13.77
CA ASN A 245 0.52 -22.77 15.00
C ASN A 245 0.98 -21.99 16.23
N LYS A 246 2.07 -21.23 16.06
CA LYS A 246 2.66 -20.40 17.09
C LYS A 246 3.42 -19.26 16.45
N ALA A 247 3.26 -18.04 16.99
CA ALA A 247 4.09 -16.89 16.70
C ALA A 247 4.38 -16.13 17.99
N GLU A 248 5.63 -15.75 18.19
CA GLU A 248 6.12 -15.02 19.35
C GLU A 248 7.06 -13.92 18.87
N VAL A 249 6.96 -12.75 19.48
CA VAL A 249 7.89 -11.62 19.25
C VAL A 249 8.60 -11.25 20.55
N GLY A 250 9.77 -10.66 20.44
CA GLY A 250 10.55 -10.20 21.60
C GLY A 250 11.93 -9.69 21.21
N ASP A 251 12.69 -9.26 22.20
CA ASP A 251 14.01 -8.65 22.04
C ASP A 251 15.14 -9.67 22.23
N LYS A 252 14.79 -10.93 22.59
CA LYS A 252 15.78 -11.98 22.78
C LYS A 252 16.38 -12.39 21.44
N GLU A 253 17.70 -12.24 21.31
CA GLU A 253 18.44 -12.61 20.12
C GLU A 253 18.18 -14.08 19.71
N LEU A 254 17.88 -14.28 18.43
CA LEU A 254 17.71 -15.58 17.80
C LEU A 254 18.96 -15.94 16.98
N ARG A 255 19.22 -17.23 16.84
CA ARG A 255 20.30 -17.73 15.99
C ARG A 255 19.78 -18.08 14.60
N PHE A 256 20.55 -17.78 13.56
CA PHE A 256 20.21 -17.98 12.14
C PHE A 256 21.26 -18.89 11.45
N PRO A 257 21.46 -20.14 11.90
CA PRO A 257 22.52 -21.00 11.41
C PRO A 257 22.24 -21.43 9.96
N PHE A 258 23.08 -20.97 9.03
CA PHE A 258 22.94 -21.28 7.62
C PHE A 258 24.29 -21.62 6.99
N LYS A 259 24.41 -22.83 6.45
CA LYS A 259 25.58 -23.31 5.73
C LYS A 259 25.11 -24.18 4.58
N ILE A 260 25.59 -23.92 3.36
CA ILE A 260 25.40 -24.80 2.20
C ILE A 260 26.49 -25.85 2.22
N PRO A 261 26.15 -27.16 2.24
CA PRO A 261 27.17 -28.21 2.17
C PRO A 261 27.91 -28.16 0.82
N HIS A 262 29.23 -28.33 0.82
CA HIS A 262 30.07 -28.24 -0.38
C HIS A 262 29.69 -29.22 -1.51
N ARG A 263 29.03 -30.32 -1.15
CA ARG A 263 28.59 -31.37 -2.09
C ARG A 263 27.21 -31.14 -2.71
N TYR A 264 26.63 -29.98 -2.50
CA TYR A 264 25.31 -29.67 -3.05
C TYR A 264 25.46 -28.86 -4.33
N ASP A 265 24.67 -29.22 -5.34
CA ASP A 265 24.70 -28.58 -6.65
C ASP A 265 23.86 -27.29 -6.63
N ARG A 266 24.39 -26.27 -7.26
CA ARG A 266 23.65 -25.03 -7.50
C ARG A 266 22.75 -25.23 -8.71
N ARG A 267 21.49 -24.81 -8.60
CA ARG A 267 20.49 -24.79 -9.67
C ARG A 267 20.07 -23.37 -10.06
#